data_8ceb50bfd7acfa4ae800f1404caa2853
#
_entry.id   8ceb50bfd7acfa4ae800f1404caa2853
#
_cell.length_a   1.000
_cell.length_b   1.000
_cell.length_c   1.000
_cell.angle_alpha   90.00
_cell.angle_beta   90.00
_cell.angle_gamma   90.00
#
_symmetry.space_group_name_H-M   'P 1'
#
loop_
_entity.id
_entity.type
_entity.pdbx_description
1 polymer ?
#
loop_
_entity_poly.entity_id
_entity_poly.type
_entity_poly.pdbx_seq_one_letter_code
_entity_poly.pdbx_strand_id
1 'polypeptide(L)'
;MIHLFVDASAASSGSGPTYVRNVVPHLAARTDIRSTILISPLLRQEFQDQSNISFVEFTDESVGAALRFVRSQRSVPDLVRRSGANVLLSAGNIALFRSPVPQILLSGNALYTSNDFFRDVMQRRDYGLWLDTKLKGLMAKWSVRVADCTVAPSEAFAAEIERWTGIRARALHHGFDRDIFFRDTAPVPPELNKKLERTSDELRLLFVSHYNYYRNFETLIRAVGVLRKLVEPRQVRLFLTCRLQPGANPGSYRTEPAARLVQELGVGSNVVELGAVPYHLLHHVYRACDLYVTPAYVETFAHPLVEAMATGLPVIASDLAVHREVCGDAALYFPAFSADRLAEEVSRVAQSTGQFTSMSDHGFERSRDFSWKDHVAQMISIAEELLR
;
A
#
# COMPACT_ATOMS: atom_id res chain seq x y z
N MET A 1 27.58 -7.46 16.84
CA MET A 1 26.68 -8.06 15.81
C MET A 1 25.25 -7.63 16.14
N ILE A 2 24.51 -7.12 15.16
CA ILE A 2 23.11 -6.75 15.35
C ILE A 2 22.25 -8.01 15.43
N HIS A 3 21.39 -8.07 16.42
CA HIS A 3 20.29 -9.02 16.49
C HIS A 3 18.97 -8.25 16.49
N LEU A 4 18.33 -8.18 15.32
CA LEU A 4 17.10 -7.45 15.10
C LEU A 4 15.89 -8.31 15.46
N PHE A 5 15.03 -7.81 16.35
CA PHE A 5 13.70 -8.38 16.56
C PHE A 5 12.67 -7.62 15.71
N VAL A 6 11.96 -8.30 14.82
CA VAL A 6 10.90 -7.71 14.01
C VAL A 6 9.54 -8.09 14.57
N ASP A 7 8.83 -7.17 15.18
CA ASP A 7 7.44 -7.39 15.58
C ASP A 7 6.50 -7.13 14.40
N ALA A 8 6.17 -8.20 13.70
CA ALA A 8 5.19 -8.24 12.61
C ALA A 8 3.88 -8.93 13.03
N SER A 9 3.59 -9.03 14.31
CA SER A 9 2.37 -9.67 14.85
C SER A 9 1.07 -9.00 14.35
N ALA A 10 1.12 -7.71 14.02
CA ALA A 10 0.01 -6.96 13.44
C ALA A 10 -0.09 -7.10 11.92
N ALA A 11 0.84 -7.79 11.24
CA ALA A 11 0.87 -7.96 9.78
C ALA A 11 -0.09 -9.04 9.30
N SER A 12 -1.37 -8.96 9.66
CA SER A 12 -2.41 -9.94 9.30
C SER A 12 -3.22 -9.54 8.06
N SER A 13 -3.16 -8.27 7.64
CA SER A 13 -3.91 -7.76 6.49
C SER A 13 -3.28 -6.49 5.91
N GLY A 14 -3.70 -6.09 4.70
CA GLY A 14 -3.23 -4.88 4.04
C GLY A 14 -1.76 -4.95 3.64
N SER A 15 -1.02 -3.86 3.85
CA SER A 15 0.40 -3.74 3.49
C SER A 15 1.35 -4.51 4.41
N GLY A 16 0.91 -4.94 5.59
CA GLY A 16 1.75 -5.64 6.57
C GLY A 16 2.33 -6.95 6.04
N PRO A 17 1.52 -7.91 5.56
CA PRO A 17 2.04 -9.14 4.94
C PRO A 17 2.98 -8.87 3.76
N THR A 18 2.65 -7.88 2.92
CA THR A 18 3.51 -7.48 1.80
C THR A 18 4.87 -6.99 2.28
N TYR A 19 4.91 -6.18 3.35
CA TYR A 19 6.16 -5.73 3.95
C TYR A 19 7.02 -6.91 4.40
N VAL A 20 6.46 -7.84 5.17
CA VAL A 20 7.18 -9.02 5.67
C VAL A 20 7.72 -9.89 4.53
N ARG A 21 6.88 -10.18 3.51
CA ARG A 21 7.27 -10.99 2.34
C ARG A 21 8.46 -10.41 1.60
N ASN A 22 8.56 -9.08 1.55
CA ASN A 22 9.63 -8.42 0.83
C ASN A 22 10.89 -8.18 1.69
N VAL A 23 10.74 -7.94 3.00
CA VAL A 23 11.88 -7.66 3.88
C VAL A 23 12.62 -8.93 4.31
N VAL A 24 11.90 -10.02 4.61
CA VAL A 24 12.49 -11.28 5.11
C VAL A 24 13.56 -11.85 4.19
N PRO A 25 13.38 -11.96 2.86
CA PRO A 25 14.41 -12.48 1.97
C PRO A 25 15.70 -11.64 1.99
N HIS A 26 15.60 -10.32 2.11
CA HIS A 26 16.76 -9.44 2.16
C HIS A 26 17.44 -9.45 3.53
N LEU A 27 16.73 -9.66 4.64
CA LEU A 27 17.33 -9.95 5.95
C LEU A 27 18.06 -11.29 5.92
N ALA A 28 17.49 -12.29 5.28
CA ALA A 28 18.08 -13.63 5.13
C ALA A 28 19.38 -13.63 4.33
N ALA A 29 19.49 -12.77 3.34
CA ALA A 29 20.71 -12.62 2.54
C ALA A 29 21.88 -11.95 3.30
N ARG A 30 21.64 -11.40 4.52
CA ARG A 30 22.64 -10.74 5.34
C ARG A 30 23.32 -11.74 6.29
N THR A 31 24.63 -11.88 6.22
CA THR A 31 25.42 -12.76 7.10
C THR A 31 25.96 -12.05 8.33
N ASP A 32 25.93 -10.73 8.35
CA ASP A 32 26.46 -9.85 9.40
C ASP A 32 25.44 -9.53 10.51
N ILE A 33 24.18 -9.96 10.35
CA ILE A 33 23.12 -9.77 11.32
C ILE A 33 22.38 -11.06 11.64
N ARG A 34 21.68 -11.09 12.76
CA ARG A 34 20.65 -12.09 13.09
C ARG A 34 19.30 -11.42 13.18
N SER A 35 18.23 -12.14 12.84
CA SER A 35 16.87 -11.63 12.95
C SER A 35 15.95 -12.64 13.63
N THR A 36 15.13 -12.16 14.55
CA THR A 36 14.00 -12.91 15.12
C THR A 36 12.71 -12.21 14.68
N ILE A 37 11.83 -12.94 14.01
CA ILE A 37 10.61 -12.37 13.41
C ILE A 37 9.40 -12.94 14.10
N LEU A 38 8.63 -12.07 14.78
CA LEU A 38 7.34 -12.40 15.37
C LEU A 38 6.26 -12.27 14.30
N ILE A 39 5.57 -13.37 13.99
CA ILE A 39 4.74 -13.50 12.79
C ILE A 39 3.48 -14.33 13.08
N SER A 40 2.41 -14.13 12.31
CA SER A 40 1.23 -15.00 12.40
C SER A 40 1.51 -16.41 11.84
N PRO A 41 0.85 -17.46 12.35
CA PRO A 41 1.03 -18.84 11.86
C PRO A 41 0.77 -18.99 10.37
N LEU A 42 -0.23 -18.27 9.84
CA LEU A 42 -0.57 -18.28 8.42
C LEU A 42 0.58 -17.76 7.55
N LEU A 43 1.14 -16.62 7.93
CA LEU A 43 2.24 -16.02 7.18
C LEU A 43 3.55 -16.79 7.38
N ARG A 44 3.73 -17.46 8.53
CA ARG A 44 4.91 -18.31 8.82
C ARG A 44 5.09 -19.43 7.79
N GLN A 45 4.00 -20.00 7.30
CA GLN A 45 4.03 -21.10 6.32
C GLN A 45 4.65 -20.72 4.98
N GLU A 46 4.77 -19.43 4.69
CA GLU A 46 5.38 -18.95 3.44
C GLU A 46 6.91 -18.91 3.48
N PHE A 47 7.54 -19.10 4.66
CA PHE A 47 8.98 -18.97 4.84
C PHE A 47 9.63 -20.27 5.27
N GLN A 48 10.82 -20.53 4.73
CA GLN A 48 11.69 -21.62 5.16
C GLN A 48 12.64 -21.14 6.27
N ASP A 49 13.08 -22.08 7.11
CA ASP A 49 14.08 -21.80 8.14
C ASP A 49 15.44 -21.48 7.51
N GLN A 50 16.13 -20.51 8.09
CA GLN A 50 17.45 -20.06 7.65
C GLN A 50 18.36 -19.85 8.86
N SER A 51 19.67 -19.99 8.68
CA SER A 51 20.65 -19.98 9.79
C SER A 51 20.69 -18.67 10.58
N ASN A 52 20.36 -17.55 9.94
CA ASN A 52 20.40 -16.21 10.54
C ASN A 52 19.02 -15.63 10.84
N ILE A 53 17.93 -16.38 10.54
CA ILE A 53 16.54 -15.97 10.83
C ILE A 53 15.88 -17.02 11.71
N SER A 54 15.30 -16.57 12.80
CA SER A 54 14.41 -17.35 13.67
C SER A 54 13.01 -16.78 13.61
N PHE A 55 12.00 -17.63 13.57
CA PHE A 55 10.61 -17.22 13.62
C PHE A 55 9.96 -17.58 14.94
N VAL A 56 9.13 -16.67 15.45
CA VAL A 56 8.29 -16.88 16.63
C VAL A 56 6.84 -16.67 16.19
N GLU A 57 6.01 -17.67 16.42
CA GLU A 57 4.59 -17.57 16.06
C GLU A 57 3.79 -16.87 17.15
N PHE A 58 2.92 -15.94 16.73
CA PHE A 58 1.99 -15.22 17.58
C PHE A 58 0.55 -15.63 17.26
N THR A 59 -0.07 -16.36 18.18
CA THR A 59 -1.35 -17.08 17.97
C THR A 59 -2.55 -16.34 18.58
N ASP A 60 -2.69 -15.04 18.36
CA ASP A 60 -3.79 -14.24 18.97
C ASP A 60 -4.89 -13.84 17.96
N GLU A 61 -5.10 -14.62 16.90
CA GLU A 61 -6.09 -14.30 15.84
C GLU A 61 -7.55 -14.36 16.34
N SER A 62 -7.82 -15.08 17.43
CA SER A 62 -9.17 -15.28 17.96
C SER A 62 -9.70 -14.15 18.85
N VAL A 63 -8.86 -13.17 19.22
CA VAL A 63 -9.22 -12.09 20.13
C VAL A 63 -9.33 -10.73 19.43
N GLY A 64 -10.24 -9.89 19.92
CA GLY A 64 -10.42 -8.54 19.40
C GLY A 64 -9.16 -7.67 19.47
N ALA A 65 -9.06 -6.65 18.60
CA ALA A 65 -7.88 -5.82 18.43
C ALA A 65 -7.36 -5.19 19.74
N ALA A 66 -8.25 -4.77 20.64
CA ALA A 66 -7.86 -4.18 21.93
C ALA A 66 -7.16 -5.19 22.85
N LEU A 67 -7.68 -6.42 22.94
CA LEU A 67 -7.07 -7.45 23.77
C LEU A 67 -5.75 -7.93 23.19
N ARG A 68 -5.67 -8.06 21.87
CA ARG A 68 -4.42 -8.37 21.15
C ARG A 68 -3.36 -7.30 21.43
N PHE A 69 -3.72 -6.03 21.38
CA PHE A 69 -2.81 -4.94 21.75
C PHE A 69 -2.30 -5.07 23.18
N VAL A 70 -3.19 -5.27 24.18
CA VAL A 70 -2.78 -5.41 25.60
C VAL A 70 -1.86 -6.62 25.78
N ARG A 71 -2.14 -7.73 25.14
CA ARG A 71 -1.30 -8.94 25.18
C ARG A 71 0.07 -8.71 24.55
N SER A 72 0.12 -8.06 23.36
CA SER A 72 1.41 -7.76 22.72
C SER A 72 2.28 -6.86 23.60
N GLN A 73 1.71 -5.83 24.25
CA GLN A 73 2.43 -4.96 25.18
C GLN A 73 3.01 -5.70 26.41
N ARG A 74 2.43 -6.85 26.78
CA ARG A 74 2.91 -7.67 27.92
C ARG A 74 3.87 -8.77 27.50
N SER A 75 3.58 -9.47 26.39
CA SER A 75 4.33 -10.68 26.01
C SER A 75 5.54 -10.37 25.12
N VAL A 76 5.44 -9.39 24.22
CA VAL A 76 6.53 -9.10 23.27
C VAL A 76 7.82 -8.63 23.94
N PRO A 77 7.80 -7.81 25.02
CA PRO A 77 9.03 -7.47 25.73
C PRO A 77 9.82 -8.69 26.25
N ASP A 78 9.12 -9.72 26.72
CA ASP A 78 9.76 -10.94 27.18
C ASP A 78 10.29 -11.80 26.03
N LEU A 79 9.61 -11.84 24.90
CA LEU A 79 10.11 -12.48 23.67
C LEU A 79 11.38 -11.81 23.16
N VAL A 80 11.42 -10.47 23.15
CA VAL A 80 12.62 -9.70 22.77
C VAL A 80 13.80 -10.05 23.70
N ARG A 81 13.60 -10.06 25.03
CA ARG A 81 14.66 -10.42 25.98
C ARG A 81 15.15 -11.85 25.78
N ARG A 82 14.23 -12.82 25.62
CA ARG A 82 14.57 -14.24 25.44
C ARG A 82 15.29 -14.52 24.12
N SER A 83 15.00 -13.75 23.07
CA SER A 83 15.71 -13.88 21.80
C SER A 83 17.17 -13.41 21.86
N GLY A 84 17.51 -12.58 22.85
CA GLY A 84 18.81 -11.89 22.91
C GLY A 84 18.97 -10.77 21.89
N ALA A 85 17.85 -10.28 21.32
CA ALA A 85 17.89 -9.17 20.40
C ALA A 85 18.32 -7.87 21.08
N ASN A 86 19.04 -7.02 20.34
CA ASN A 86 19.54 -5.75 20.83
C ASN A 86 18.89 -4.53 20.16
N VAL A 87 18.06 -4.74 19.12
CA VAL A 87 17.20 -3.71 18.49
C VAL A 87 15.84 -4.32 18.16
N LEU A 88 14.79 -3.54 18.33
CA LEU A 88 13.40 -3.88 17.96
C LEU A 88 12.94 -3.05 16.77
N LEU A 89 12.36 -3.70 15.75
CA LEU A 89 11.54 -3.07 14.73
C LEU A 89 10.06 -3.37 14.99
N SER A 90 9.28 -2.37 15.35
CA SER A 90 7.81 -2.45 15.43
C SER A 90 7.20 -2.10 14.08
N ALA A 91 6.79 -3.14 13.32
CA ALA A 91 6.31 -2.99 11.94
C ALA A 91 4.79 -2.74 11.81
N GLY A 92 4.09 -2.46 12.91
CA GLY A 92 2.62 -2.42 12.96
C GLY A 92 1.99 -1.06 13.30
N ASN A 93 2.64 0.07 13.07
CA ASN A 93 2.19 1.43 13.41
C ASN A 93 2.10 1.72 14.93
N ILE A 94 2.22 0.72 15.79
CA ILE A 94 2.14 0.86 17.24
C ILE A 94 3.43 0.30 17.85
N ALA A 95 4.09 1.13 18.66
CA ALA A 95 5.30 0.79 19.38
C ALA A 95 5.01 -0.03 20.66
N LEU A 96 5.99 -0.76 21.15
CA LEU A 96 5.99 -1.17 22.54
C LEU A 96 6.21 0.07 23.44
N PHE A 97 5.28 0.29 24.35
CA PHE A 97 5.38 1.46 25.27
C PHE A 97 6.52 1.33 26.30
N ARG A 98 7.02 0.12 26.49
CA ARG A 98 8.16 -0.21 27.34
C ARG A 98 9.03 -1.24 26.63
N SER A 99 9.76 -0.78 25.60
CA SER A 99 10.70 -1.65 24.90
C SER A 99 11.92 -1.96 25.79
N PRO A 100 12.40 -3.22 25.85
CA PRO A 100 13.60 -3.57 26.60
C PRO A 100 14.90 -3.20 25.87
N VAL A 101 14.82 -2.83 24.60
CA VAL A 101 15.95 -2.48 23.72
C VAL A 101 15.56 -1.25 22.89
N PRO A 102 16.54 -0.55 22.27
CA PRO A 102 16.23 0.52 21.32
C PRO A 102 15.24 0.08 20.25
N GLN A 103 14.28 0.97 19.94
CA GLN A 103 13.12 0.63 19.12
C GLN A 103 12.96 1.54 17.90
N ILE A 104 12.91 0.94 16.73
CA ILE A 104 12.49 1.57 15.47
C ILE A 104 10.99 1.33 15.31
N LEU A 105 10.20 2.37 15.09
CA LEU A 105 8.79 2.27 14.76
C LEU A 105 8.60 2.52 13.27
N LEU A 106 8.05 1.55 12.53
CA LEU A 106 7.56 1.76 11.18
C LEU A 106 6.12 2.27 11.23
N SER A 107 5.93 3.54 10.89
CA SER A 107 4.62 4.19 10.78
C SER A 107 4.21 4.26 9.30
N GLY A 108 3.12 3.59 8.95
CA GLY A 108 2.64 3.46 7.58
C GLY A 108 1.13 3.67 7.42
N ASN A 109 0.47 4.41 8.34
CA ASN A 109 -0.99 4.63 8.25
C ASN A 109 -1.33 6.13 8.33
N ALA A 110 -1.48 6.75 7.16
CA ALA A 110 -1.84 8.16 7.02
C ALA A 110 -3.31 8.48 7.32
N LEU A 111 -4.17 7.50 7.63
CA LEU A 111 -5.55 7.80 8.02
C LEU A 111 -5.62 8.59 9.33
N TYR A 112 -4.63 8.40 10.22
CA TYR A 112 -4.59 9.07 11.52
C TYR A 112 -4.35 10.58 11.41
N THR A 113 -3.71 11.02 10.34
CA THR A 113 -3.28 12.41 10.09
C THR A 113 -4.19 13.13 9.08
N SER A 114 -4.94 12.40 8.25
CA SER A 114 -5.71 12.95 7.14
C SER A 114 -7.01 13.62 7.55
N ASN A 115 -7.07 14.94 7.41
CA ASN A 115 -8.31 15.70 7.62
C ASN A 115 -9.40 15.34 6.60
N ASP A 116 -9.01 15.05 5.35
CA ASP A 116 -9.95 14.68 4.31
C ASP A 116 -10.62 13.33 4.61
N PHE A 117 -9.85 12.37 5.16
CA PHE A 117 -10.44 11.11 5.60
C PHE A 117 -11.49 11.31 6.69
N PHE A 118 -11.18 12.09 7.73
CA PHE A 118 -12.13 12.34 8.81
C PHE A 118 -13.35 13.09 8.32
N ARG A 119 -13.21 14.02 7.38
CA ARG A 119 -14.34 14.74 6.74
C ARG A 119 -15.22 13.79 5.94
N ASP A 120 -14.62 12.94 5.09
CA ASP A 120 -15.34 11.96 4.27
C ASP A 120 -16.11 10.95 5.12
N VAL A 121 -15.46 10.38 6.15
CA VAL A 121 -16.10 9.43 7.08
C VAL A 121 -17.29 10.07 7.82
N MET A 122 -17.18 11.33 8.22
CA MET A 122 -18.28 12.09 8.83
C MET A 122 -19.43 12.32 7.85
N GLN A 123 -19.14 12.68 6.60
CA GLN A 123 -20.14 12.86 5.55
C GLN A 123 -20.89 11.55 5.24
N ARG A 124 -20.18 10.41 5.31
CA ARG A 124 -20.75 9.06 5.16
C ARG A 124 -21.51 8.58 6.41
N ARG A 125 -21.52 9.36 7.50
CA ARG A 125 -22.12 9.00 8.79
C ARG A 125 -21.58 7.67 9.35
N ASP A 126 -20.30 7.40 9.15
CA ASP A 126 -19.62 6.22 9.68
C ASP A 126 -18.89 6.57 10.98
N TYR A 127 -19.66 6.91 12.01
CA TYR A 127 -19.13 7.38 13.28
C TYR A 127 -18.30 6.33 14.02
N GLY A 128 -18.61 5.05 13.82
CA GLY A 128 -17.83 3.94 14.38
C GLY A 128 -16.40 3.94 13.83
N LEU A 129 -16.22 4.02 12.52
CA LEU A 129 -14.92 4.10 11.86
C LEU A 129 -14.18 5.39 12.25
N TRP A 130 -14.90 6.52 12.34
CA TRP A 130 -14.32 7.79 12.78
C TRP A 130 -13.71 7.69 14.18
N LEU A 131 -14.47 7.17 15.16
CA LEU A 131 -14.03 7.02 16.55
C LEU A 131 -12.87 6.02 16.66
N ASP A 132 -13.00 4.86 16.04
CA ASP A 132 -11.94 3.83 16.01
C ASP A 132 -10.62 4.39 15.47
N THR A 133 -10.68 5.11 14.33
CA THR A 133 -9.49 5.72 13.73
C THR A 133 -8.90 6.82 14.62
N LYS A 134 -9.72 7.63 15.30
CA LYS A 134 -9.24 8.64 16.26
C LYS A 134 -8.53 8.00 17.46
N LEU A 135 -9.10 6.95 18.03
CA LEU A 135 -8.50 6.24 19.17
C LEU A 135 -7.16 5.57 18.77
N LYS A 136 -7.14 4.88 17.65
CA LYS A 136 -5.89 4.31 17.09
C LYS A 136 -4.86 5.39 16.76
N GLY A 137 -5.30 6.53 16.25
CA GLY A 137 -4.44 7.70 16.02
C GLY A 137 -3.78 8.23 17.28
N LEU A 138 -4.51 8.31 18.41
CA LEU A 138 -3.92 8.69 19.70
C LEU A 138 -2.84 7.69 20.17
N MET A 139 -3.10 6.39 19.99
CA MET A 139 -2.12 5.34 20.30
C MET A 139 -0.90 5.42 19.38
N ALA A 140 -1.08 5.66 18.08
CA ALA A 140 0.01 5.85 17.13
C ALA A 140 0.82 7.11 17.45
N LYS A 141 0.16 8.21 17.81
CA LYS A 141 0.83 9.44 18.24
C LYS A 141 1.68 9.23 19.50
N TRP A 142 1.19 8.44 20.46
CA TRP A 142 1.97 8.05 21.64
C TRP A 142 3.13 7.13 21.25
N SER A 143 2.94 6.22 20.31
CA SER A 143 3.97 5.31 19.81
C SER A 143 5.15 6.05 19.17
N VAL A 144 4.87 7.11 18.40
CA VAL A 144 5.94 8.00 17.86
C VAL A 144 6.75 8.67 18.96
N ARG A 145 6.13 8.96 20.13
CA ARG A 145 6.82 9.61 21.27
C ARG A 145 7.72 8.68 22.08
N VAL A 146 7.39 7.39 22.11
CA VAL A 146 8.13 6.41 22.93
C VAL A 146 9.15 5.61 22.13
N ALA A 147 9.07 5.63 20.80
CA ALA A 147 10.07 5.00 19.94
C ALA A 147 11.34 5.84 19.88
N ASP A 148 12.50 5.18 19.83
CA ASP A 148 13.81 5.86 19.71
C ASP A 148 14.02 6.45 18.32
N CYS A 149 13.46 5.79 17.30
CA CYS A 149 13.42 6.28 15.92
C CYS A 149 12.09 5.92 15.27
N THR A 150 11.42 6.88 14.64
CA THR A 150 10.26 6.62 13.79
C THR A 150 10.66 6.72 12.34
N VAL A 151 10.28 5.71 11.55
CA VAL A 151 10.48 5.68 10.10
C VAL A 151 9.14 5.65 9.36
N ALA A 152 9.11 6.25 8.20
CA ALA A 152 7.94 6.34 7.32
C ALA A 152 8.29 5.93 5.89
N PRO A 153 7.35 5.36 5.11
CA PRO A 153 7.64 4.84 3.76
C PRO A 153 7.97 5.91 2.71
N SER A 154 7.83 7.20 3.04
CA SER A 154 8.14 8.32 2.15
C SER A 154 8.53 9.57 2.94
N GLU A 155 9.25 10.51 2.32
CA GLU A 155 9.59 11.82 2.89
C GLU A 155 8.32 12.65 3.17
N ALA A 156 7.38 12.61 2.23
CA ALA A 156 6.11 13.31 2.36
C ALA A 156 5.34 12.86 3.61
N PHE A 157 5.28 11.55 3.85
CA PHE A 157 4.59 11.02 5.03
C PHE A 157 5.43 11.21 6.31
N ALA A 158 6.76 11.15 6.24
CA ALA A 158 7.63 11.51 7.37
C ALA A 158 7.39 12.96 7.82
N ALA A 159 7.33 13.91 6.89
CA ALA A 159 7.01 15.30 7.16
C ALA A 159 5.58 15.49 7.72
N GLU A 160 4.63 14.64 7.31
CA GLU A 160 3.26 14.64 7.84
C GLU A 160 3.23 14.15 9.29
N ILE A 161 3.98 13.11 9.65
CA ILE A 161 4.15 12.63 11.03
C ILE A 161 4.76 13.72 11.89
N GLU A 162 5.80 14.40 11.42
CA GLU A 162 6.45 15.49 12.15
C GLU A 162 5.48 16.65 12.42
N ARG A 163 4.73 17.09 11.41
CA ARG A 163 3.68 18.13 11.59
C ARG A 163 2.60 17.70 12.59
N TRP A 164 2.22 16.42 12.60
CA TRP A 164 1.18 15.89 13.46
C TRP A 164 1.62 15.67 14.90
N THR A 165 2.88 15.24 15.12
CA THR A 165 3.38 14.83 16.45
C THR A 165 4.32 15.85 17.10
N GLY A 166 4.98 16.69 16.29
CA GLY A 166 6.11 17.52 16.69
C GLY A 166 7.44 16.75 16.81
N ILE A 167 7.48 15.48 16.36
CA ILE A 167 8.66 14.61 16.46
C ILE A 167 9.09 14.23 15.04
N ARG A 168 10.40 14.41 14.76
CA ARG A 168 10.97 14.08 13.46
C ARG A 168 10.86 12.58 13.17
N ALA A 169 10.32 12.24 12.02
CA ALA A 169 10.38 10.91 11.43
C ALA A 169 11.41 10.89 10.28
N ARG A 170 12.01 9.74 10.04
CA ARG A 170 12.95 9.54 8.92
C ARG A 170 12.23 8.83 7.79
N ALA A 171 12.46 9.24 6.56
CA ALA A 171 11.99 8.46 5.43
C ALA A 171 12.81 7.18 5.29
N LEU A 172 12.12 6.10 5.03
CA LEU A 172 12.68 4.79 4.70
C LEU A 172 11.80 4.21 3.59
N HIS A 173 12.13 4.55 2.34
CA HIS A 173 11.31 4.19 1.19
C HIS A 173 11.07 2.68 1.12
N HIS A 174 9.83 2.30 0.87
CA HIS A 174 9.53 0.92 0.51
C HIS A 174 10.17 0.59 -0.84
N GLY A 175 10.47 -0.68 -1.04
CA GLY A 175 11.06 -1.16 -2.27
C GLY A 175 10.04 -1.75 -3.23
N PHE A 176 10.54 -2.11 -4.40
CA PHE A 176 9.88 -2.95 -5.39
C PHE A 176 10.89 -4.00 -5.86
N ASP A 177 10.48 -5.26 -5.89
CA ASP A 177 11.29 -6.36 -6.41
C ASP A 177 10.72 -6.78 -7.77
N ARG A 178 11.41 -6.32 -8.81
CA ARG A 178 11.03 -6.58 -10.19
C ARG A 178 11.07 -8.07 -10.52
N ASP A 179 12.09 -8.79 -10.04
CA ASP A 179 12.29 -10.20 -10.36
C ASP A 179 11.18 -11.05 -9.71
N ILE A 180 10.78 -10.70 -8.49
CA ILE A 180 9.65 -11.35 -7.82
C ILE A 180 8.34 -11.04 -8.53
N PHE A 181 8.11 -9.78 -8.89
CA PHE A 181 6.86 -9.33 -9.50
C PHE A 181 6.60 -9.97 -10.87
N PHE A 182 7.65 -10.18 -11.67
CA PHE A 182 7.54 -10.78 -13.01
C PHE A 182 7.91 -12.26 -13.07
N ARG A 183 8.17 -12.90 -11.93
CA ARG A 183 8.66 -14.28 -11.86
C ARG A 183 7.70 -15.30 -12.45
N ASP A 184 6.40 -15.10 -12.22
CA ASP A 184 5.40 -16.08 -12.62
C ASP A 184 5.14 -16.00 -14.12
N THR A 185 5.47 -17.07 -14.82
CA THR A 185 5.22 -17.25 -16.26
C THR A 185 4.08 -18.24 -16.52
N ALA A 186 3.38 -18.69 -15.46
CA ALA A 186 2.24 -19.58 -15.61
C ALA A 186 1.12 -18.91 -16.43
N PRO A 187 0.35 -19.68 -17.17
CA PRO A 187 -0.77 -19.12 -17.94
C PRO A 187 -1.80 -18.47 -17.00
N VAL A 188 -2.28 -17.32 -17.43
CA VAL A 188 -3.36 -16.61 -16.70
C VAL A 188 -4.57 -17.54 -16.56
N PRO A 189 -5.18 -17.66 -15.39
CA PRO A 189 -6.39 -18.46 -15.20
C PRO A 189 -7.47 -18.09 -16.21
N PRO A 190 -8.19 -19.07 -16.81
CA PRO A 190 -9.14 -18.82 -17.90
C PRO A 190 -10.18 -17.74 -17.57
N GLU A 191 -10.71 -17.71 -16.35
CA GLU A 191 -11.69 -16.71 -15.91
C GLU A 191 -11.11 -15.29 -15.88
N LEU A 192 -9.86 -15.14 -15.47
CA LEU A 192 -9.16 -13.86 -15.49
C LEU A 192 -8.82 -13.48 -16.93
N ASN A 193 -8.29 -14.41 -17.71
CA ASN A 193 -7.93 -14.19 -19.10
C ASN A 193 -9.13 -13.72 -19.95
N LYS A 194 -10.30 -14.36 -19.79
CA LYS A 194 -11.54 -13.96 -20.45
C LYS A 194 -11.93 -12.50 -20.13
N LYS A 195 -11.72 -12.03 -18.89
CA LYS A 195 -11.99 -10.64 -18.53
C LYS A 195 -10.98 -9.66 -19.13
N LEU A 196 -9.74 -10.11 -19.36
CA LEU A 196 -8.64 -9.31 -19.89
C LEU A 196 -8.58 -9.36 -21.43
N GLU A 197 -9.36 -10.22 -22.09
CA GLU A 197 -9.41 -10.31 -23.53
C GLU A 197 -9.85 -8.98 -24.16
N ARG A 198 -9.09 -8.49 -25.15
CA ARG A 198 -9.40 -7.25 -25.88
C ARG A 198 -10.30 -7.58 -27.06
N THR A 199 -11.51 -7.07 -27.05
CA THR A 199 -12.55 -7.41 -28.04
C THR A 199 -12.83 -6.32 -29.07
N SER A 200 -12.41 -5.09 -28.81
CA SER A 200 -12.66 -3.91 -29.64
C SER A 200 -11.59 -2.85 -29.43
N ASP A 201 -11.74 -1.70 -30.10
CA ASP A 201 -10.93 -0.52 -29.79
C ASP A 201 -11.35 0.05 -28.41
N GLU A 202 -10.61 -0.38 -27.39
CA GLU A 202 -10.84 -0.04 -25.99
C GLU A 202 -9.73 0.83 -25.45
N LEU A 203 -10.10 1.83 -24.63
CA LEU A 203 -9.21 2.51 -23.70
C LEU A 203 -9.35 1.87 -22.33
N ARG A 204 -8.30 1.16 -21.89
CA ARG A 204 -8.29 0.34 -20.69
C ARG A 204 -7.59 1.05 -19.55
N LEU A 205 -8.35 1.43 -18.53
CA LEU A 205 -7.86 2.02 -17.30
C LEU A 205 -7.76 0.94 -16.22
N LEU A 206 -6.69 0.95 -15.47
CA LEU A 206 -6.49 0.05 -14.33
C LEU A 206 -6.44 0.81 -13.01
N PHE A 207 -7.15 0.29 -12.01
CA PHE A 207 -7.00 0.72 -10.62
C PHE A 207 -6.84 -0.51 -9.70
N VAL A 208 -5.65 -0.66 -9.13
CA VAL A 208 -5.31 -1.77 -8.24
C VAL A 208 -5.51 -1.34 -6.80
N SER A 209 -6.57 -1.84 -6.18
CA SER A 209 -6.86 -1.57 -4.77
C SER A 209 -7.98 -2.47 -4.24
N HIS A 210 -8.00 -2.72 -2.92
CA HIS A 210 -9.23 -3.09 -2.22
C HIS A 210 -10.13 -1.86 -2.09
N TYR A 211 -11.44 -2.09 -1.97
CA TYR A 211 -12.37 -0.99 -1.73
C TYR A 211 -12.17 -0.40 -0.34
N ASN A 212 -11.89 0.91 -0.32
CA ASN A 212 -11.80 1.74 0.88
C ASN A 212 -12.24 3.15 0.51
N TYR A 213 -12.77 3.93 1.47
CA TYR A 213 -13.25 5.29 1.19
C TYR A 213 -12.14 6.20 0.65
N TYR A 214 -10.96 6.15 1.26
CA TYR A 214 -9.81 6.98 0.86
C TYR A 214 -9.19 6.62 -0.49
N ARG A 215 -9.59 5.51 -1.09
CA ARG A 215 -9.26 5.13 -2.47
C ARG A 215 -10.13 5.85 -3.49
N ASN A 216 -11.20 6.49 -3.05
CA ASN A 216 -12.02 7.45 -3.79
C ASN A 216 -12.60 6.90 -5.10
N PHE A 217 -13.19 5.70 -5.03
CA PHE A 217 -13.79 5.02 -6.18
C PHE A 217 -14.88 5.84 -6.86
N GLU A 218 -15.64 6.64 -6.09
CA GLU A 218 -16.71 7.46 -6.60
C GLU A 218 -16.19 8.53 -7.59
N THR A 219 -15.04 9.16 -7.33
CA THR A 219 -14.41 10.09 -8.28
C THR A 219 -13.99 9.36 -9.55
N LEU A 220 -13.42 8.16 -9.45
CA LEU A 220 -13.02 7.36 -10.60
C LEU A 220 -14.21 6.95 -11.47
N ILE A 221 -15.30 6.48 -10.84
CA ILE A 221 -16.53 6.08 -11.55
C ILE A 221 -17.16 7.29 -12.26
N ARG A 222 -17.19 8.47 -11.62
CA ARG A 222 -17.66 9.73 -12.26
C ARG A 222 -16.78 10.09 -13.45
N ALA A 223 -15.45 9.96 -13.31
CA ALA A 223 -14.52 10.24 -14.40
C ALA A 223 -14.76 9.33 -15.61
N VAL A 224 -15.08 8.05 -15.41
CA VAL A 224 -15.48 7.15 -16.50
C VAL A 224 -16.74 7.66 -17.21
N GLY A 225 -17.72 8.18 -16.47
CA GLY A 225 -18.94 8.75 -17.03
C GLY A 225 -18.71 9.97 -17.94
N VAL A 226 -17.70 10.79 -17.60
CA VAL A 226 -17.25 11.93 -18.43
C VAL A 226 -16.40 11.45 -19.60
N LEU A 227 -15.40 10.62 -19.30
CA LEU A 227 -14.38 10.18 -20.26
C LEU A 227 -14.97 9.46 -21.48
N ARG A 228 -16.01 8.62 -21.28
CA ARG A 228 -16.64 7.87 -22.38
C ARG A 228 -17.17 8.79 -23.51
N LYS A 229 -17.49 10.06 -23.16
CA LYS A 229 -17.94 11.06 -24.14
C LYS A 229 -16.76 11.77 -24.82
N LEU A 230 -15.62 11.88 -24.12
CA LEU A 230 -14.45 12.61 -24.62
C LEU A 230 -13.62 11.76 -25.62
N VAL A 231 -13.73 10.43 -25.56
CA VAL A 231 -12.92 9.53 -26.36
C VAL A 231 -13.72 8.74 -27.41
N GLU A 232 -15.00 9.08 -27.61
CA GLU A 232 -15.79 8.45 -28.67
C GLU A 232 -15.08 8.51 -30.04
N PRO A 233 -15.15 7.43 -30.83
CA PRO A 233 -15.94 6.20 -30.67
C PRO A 233 -15.27 5.11 -29.83
N ARG A 234 -14.08 5.33 -29.27
CA ARG A 234 -13.33 4.38 -28.48
C ARG A 234 -14.06 4.03 -27.19
N GLN A 235 -14.15 2.74 -26.85
CA GLN A 235 -14.82 2.29 -25.62
C GLN A 235 -13.90 2.42 -24.41
N VAL A 236 -14.41 3.00 -23.30
CA VAL A 236 -13.69 3.06 -22.03
C VAL A 236 -13.97 1.79 -21.23
N ARG A 237 -12.93 1.14 -20.70
CA ARG A 237 -13.02 0.02 -19.78
C ARG A 237 -12.20 0.30 -18.53
N LEU A 238 -12.83 0.26 -17.36
CA LEU A 238 -12.18 0.43 -16.06
C LEU A 238 -12.06 -0.92 -15.36
N PHE A 239 -10.84 -1.39 -15.18
CA PHE A 239 -10.53 -2.63 -14.47
C PHE A 239 -10.25 -2.35 -12.99
N LEU A 240 -11.00 -3.02 -12.10
CA LEU A 240 -10.88 -2.90 -10.65
C LEU A 240 -10.46 -4.25 -10.06
N THR A 241 -9.43 -4.28 -9.21
CA THR A 241 -9.02 -5.48 -8.48
C THR A 241 -9.81 -5.71 -7.19
N CYS A 242 -11.03 -5.21 -7.14
CA CYS A 242 -11.98 -5.41 -6.05
C CYS A 242 -13.37 -5.70 -6.61
N ARG A 243 -14.33 -5.91 -5.73
CA ARG A 243 -15.76 -6.01 -6.07
C ARG A 243 -16.53 -4.93 -5.35
N LEU A 244 -17.49 -4.31 -6.03
CA LEU A 244 -18.38 -3.30 -5.46
C LEU A 244 -19.61 -3.94 -4.76
N GLN A 245 -19.42 -5.12 -4.16
CA GLN A 245 -20.44 -5.86 -3.45
C GLN A 245 -20.17 -5.84 -1.94
N PRO A 246 -21.21 -5.74 -1.10
CA PRO A 246 -21.07 -5.83 0.35
C PRO A 246 -20.35 -7.11 0.79
N GLY A 247 -19.39 -6.98 1.71
CA GLY A 247 -18.63 -8.11 2.26
C GLY A 247 -17.60 -8.75 1.33
N ALA A 248 -17.45 -8.27 0.09
CA ALA A 248 -16.52 -8.84 -0.88
C ALA A 248 -15.06 -8.33 -0.74
N ASN A 249 -14.83 -7.36 0.15
CA ASN A 249 -13.51 -6.76 0.37
C ASN A 249 -13.13 -6.82 1.85
N PRO A 250 -11.82 -6.80 2.18
CA PRO A 250 -11.37 -6.68 3.56
C PRO A 250 -11.83 -5.35 4.18
N GLY A 251 -12.12 -5.40 5.48
CA GLY A 251 -12.55 -4.22 6.24
C GLY A 251 -14.06 -3.99 6.24
N SER A 252 -14.50 -2.92 6.89
CA SER A 252 -15.91 -2.59 7.13
C SER A 252 -16.44 -1.45 6.25
N TYR A 253 -15.79 -1.18 5.13
CA TYR A 253 -16.18 -0.10 4.22
C TYR A 253 -17.42 -0.47 3.42
N ARG A 254 -18.38 0.45 3.35
CA ARG A 254 -19.64 0.26 2.62
C ARG A 254 -19.45 0.54 1.12
N THR A 255 -19.66 -0.48 0.29
CA THR A 255 -19.48 -0.41 -1.17
C THR A 255 -20.70 0.12 -1.91
N GLU A 256 -21.87 0.15 -1.25
CA GLU A 256 -23.14 0.51 -1.86
C GLU A 256 -23.16 1.91 -2.54
N PRO A 257 -22.48 2.95 -1.99
CA PRO A 257 -22.44 4.25 -2.67
C PRO A 257 -21.77 4.18 -4.05
N ALA A 258 -20.66 3.45 -4.17
CA ALA A 258 -19.98 3.27 -5.45
C ALA A 258 -20.78 2.39 -6.41
N ALA A 259 -21.37 1.28 -5.93
CA ALA A 259 -22.22 0.41 -6.73
C ALA A 259 -23.46 1.15 -7.27
N ARG A 260 -24.12 1.96 -6.44
CA ARG A 260 -25.24 2.80 -6.85
C ARG A 260 -24.82 3.81 -7.92
N LEU A 261 -23.67 4.46 -7.74
CA LEU A 261 -23.15 5.44 -8.69
C LEU A 261 -22.89 4.83 -10.08
N VAL A 262 -22.41 3.58 -10.17
CA VAL A 262 -22.26 2.85 -11.43
C VAL A 262 -23.60 2.72 -12.16
N GLN A 263 -24.70 2.45 -11.42
CA GLN A 263 -26.04 2.33 -11.97
C GLN A 263 -26.60 3.69 -12.39
N GLU A 264 -26.50 4.70 -11.53
CA GLU A 264 -27.01 6.07 -11.76
C GLU A 264 -26.37 6.71 -13.00
N LEU A 265 -25.07 6.50 -13.22
CA LEU A 265 -24.36 7.02 -14.40
C LEU A 265 -24.48 6.13 -15.63
N GLY A 266 -25.08 4.95 -15.51
CA GLY A 266 -25.20 3.99 -16.61
C GLY A 266 -23.85 3.54 -17.17
N VAL A 267 -22.83 3.37 -16.29
CA VAL A 267 -21.47 2.97 -16.67
C VAL A 267 -21.16 1.49 -16.35
N GLY A 268 -22.17 0.68 -16.09
CA GLY A 268 -22.01 -0.73 -15.72
C GLY A 268 -21.23 -1.55 -16.76
N SER A 269 -21.45 -1.29 -18.06
CA SER A 269 -20.71 -1.95 -19.14
C SER A 269 -19.24 -1.49 -19.24
N ASN A 270 -18.89 -0.34 -18.64
CA ASN A 270 -17.53 0.19 -18.64
C ASN A 270 -16.69 -0.36 -17.47
N VAL A 271 -17.30 -0.82 -16.36
CA VAL A 271 -16.62 -1.28 -15.16
C VAL A 271 -16.45 -2.80 -15.18
N VAL A 272 -15.20 -3.26 -15.07
CA VAL A 272 -14.83 -4.68 -15.02
C VAL A 272 -14.28 -4.99 -13.64
N GLU A 273 -15.07 -5.68 -12.83
CA GLU A 273 -14.66 -6.12 -11.49
C GLU A 273 -13.89 -7.45 -11.60
N LEU A 274 -12.56 -7.39 -11.46
CA LEU A 274 -11.71 -8.59 -11.44
C LEU A 274 -11.84 -9.37 -10.13
N GLY A 275 -12.15 -8.66 -9.02
CA GLY A 275 -12.03 -9.19 -7.67
C GLY A 275 -10.59 -9.17 -7.19
N ALA A 276 -10.31 -9.82 -6.06
CA ALA A 276 -8.96 -9.93 -5.53
C ALA A 276 -8.08 -10.76 -6.48
N VAL A 277 -7.10 -10.11 -7.09
CA VAL A 277 -6.12 -10.76 -7.96
C VAL A 277 -4.89 -11.13 -7.13
N PRO A 278 -4.43 -12.39 -7.14
CA PRO A 278 -3.18 -12.78 -6.49
C PRO A 278 -2.00 -11.95 -6.97
N TYR A 279 -1.07 -11.60 -6.05
CA TYR A 279 0.05 -10.70 -6.36
C TYR A 279 0.89 -11.16 -7.55
N HIS A 280 1.18 -12.45 -7.63
CA HIS A 280 1.96 -13.05 -8.72
C HIS A 280 1.29 -12.97 -10.11
N LEU A 281 -0.02 -12.72 -10.17
CA LEU A 281 -0.76 -12.54 -11.42
C LEU A 281 -0.97 -11.06 -11.79
N LEU A 282 -0.67 -10.11 -10.88
CA LEU A 282 -0.96 -8.68 -11.12
C LEU A 282 -0.25 -8.13 -12.35
N HIS A 283 0.98 -8.56 -12.63
CA HIS A 283 1.72 -8.08 -13.80
C HIS A 283 1.02 -8.36 -15.14
N HIS A 284 0.21 -9.44 -15.23
CA HIS A 284 -0.62 -9.70 -16.41
C HIS A 284 -1.74 -8.68 -16.53
N VAL A 285 -2.34 -8.27 -15.42
CA VAL A 285 -3.41 -7.26 -15.40
C VAL A 285 -2.87 -5.90 -15.79
N TYR A 286 -1.71 -5.50 -15.26
CA TYR A 286 -1.05 -4.25 -15.67
C TYR A 286 -0.77 -4.25 -17.18
N ARG A 287 -0.18 -5.30 -17.72
CA ARG A 287 0.14 -5.42 -19.16
C ARG A 287 -1.08 -5.46 -20.09
N ALA A 288 -2.25 -5.82 -19.57
CA ALA A 288 -3.49 -5.87 -20.35
C ALA A 288 -4.19 -4.50 -20.44
N CYS A 289 -3.70 -3.48 -19.72
CA CYS A 289 -4.29 -2.14 -19.66
C CYS A 289 -3.41 -1.10 -20.37
N ASP A 290 -3.99 0.08 -20.66
CA ASP A 290 -3.32 1.15 -21.37
C ASP A 290 -2.81 2.23 -20.39
N LEU A 291 -3.52 2.48 -19.27
CA LEU A 291 -3.21 3.51 -18.29
C LEU A 291 -3.51 3.01 -16.88
N TYR A 292 -2.64 3.36 -15.94
CA TYR A 292 -2.93 3.24 -14.51
C TYR A 292 -3.48 4.56 -13.97
N VAL A 293 -4.58 4.49 -13.23
CA VAL A 293 -5.23 5.67 -12.65
C VAL A 293 -5.46 5.48 -11.15
N THR A 294 -5.20 6.51 -10.33
CA THR A 294 -5.50 6.48 -8.91
C THR A 294 -6.04 7.81 -8.40
N PRO A 295 -7.30 7.85 -7.93
CA PRO A 295 -7.90 9.03 -7.32
C PRO A 295 -7.74 9.06 -5.80
N ALA A 296 -6.92 8.19 -5.21
CA ALA A 296 -6.73 8.13 -3.76
C ALA A 296 -6.41 9.50 -3.17
N TYR A 297 -7.02 9.84 -2.02
CA TYR A 297 -6.75 11.09 -1.30
C TYR A 297 -5.96 10.89 0.01
N VAL A 298 -5.63 9.64 0.35
CA VAL A 298 -4.70 9.29 1.44
C VAL A 298 -3.79 8.17 0.97
N GLU A 299 -2.48 8.38 1.13
CA GLU A 299 -1.47 7.40 0.79
C GLU A 299 -0.19 7.61 1.62
N THR A 300 0.64 6.57 1.75
CA THR A 300 1.93 6.63 2.43
C THR A 300 3.12 6.29 1.53
N PHE A 301 2.91 5.47 0.48
CA PHE A 301 3.90 5.12 -0.53
C PHE A 301 3.27 4.82 -1.89
N ALA A 302 2.14 4.08 -1.91
CA ALA A 302 1.45 3.67 -3.14
C ALA A 302 2.23 2.67 -4.02
N HIS A 303 2.48 1.45 -3.53
CA HIS A 303 3.12 0.37 -4.31
C HIS A 303 2.56 0.20 -5.73
N PRO A 304 1.22 0.28 -5.96
CA PRO A 304 0.68 0.14 -7.31
C PRO A 304 1.18 1.16 -8.33
N LEU A 305 1.67 2.33 -7.89
CA LEU A 305 2.30 3.30 -8.79
C LEU A 305 3.65 2.79 -9.30
N VAL A 306 4.47 2.23 -8.39
CA VAL A 306 5.76 1.64 -8.77
C VAL A 306 5.56 0.42 -9.66
N GLU A 307 4.58 -0.42 -9.35
CA GLU A 307 4.20 -1.59 -10.15
C GLU A 307 3.76 -1.18 -11.57
N ALA A 308 2.92 -0.14 -11.69
CA ALA A 308 2.50 0.43 -12.99
C ALA A 308 3.70 0.94 -13.79
N MET A 309 4.54 1.78 -13.18
CA MET A 309 5.76 2.30 -13.79
C MET A 309 6.70 1.18 -14.23
N ALA A 310 6.92 0.16 -13.40
CA ALA A 310 7.77 -0.99 -13.72
C ALA A 310 7.25 -1.86 -14.87
N THR A 311 5.94 -1.83 -15.14
CA THR A 311 5.33 -2.48 -16.31
C THR A 311 5.31 -1.62 -17.56
N GLY A 312 5.81 -0.37 -17.48
CA GLY A 312 5.74 0.62 -18.56
C GLY A 312 4.34 1.21 -18.75
N LEU A 313 3.47 1.11 -17.76
CA LEU A 313 2.11 1.64 -17.84
C LEU A 313 2.12 3.12 -17.42
N PRO A 314 1.72 4.08 -18.28
CA PRO A 314 1.64 5.49 -17.91
C PRO A 314 0.69 5.70 -16.73
N VAL A 315 1.06 6.62 -15.85
CA VAL A 315 0.39 6.85 -14.57
C VAL A 315 -0.30 8.20 -14.55
N ILE A 316 -1.59 8.20 -14.14
CA ILE A 316 -2.32 9.43 -13.81
C ILE A 316 -2.78 9.31 -12.36
N ALA A 317 -2.29 10.17 -11.49
CA ALA A 317 -2.49 10.09 -10.06
C ALA A 317 -3.10 11.37 -9.48
N SER A 318 -3.82 11.25 -8.37
CA SER A 318 -4.22 12.42 -7.60
C SER A 318 -3.01 13.21 -7.12
N ASP A 319 -3.14 14.53 -7.03
CA ASP A 319 -2.08 15.45 -6.63
C ASP A 319 -1.82 15.38 -5.12
N LEU A 320 -1.15 14.31 -4.69
CA LEU A 320 -0.66 14.12 -3.33
C LEU A 320 0.86 14.27 -3.30
N ALA A 321 1.39 14.84 -2.22
CA ALA A 321 2.83 14.95 -2.03
C ALA A 321 3.55 13.59 -2.16
N VAL A 322 2.93 12.50 -1.65
CA VAL A 322 3.45 11.13 -1.77
C VAL A 322 3.45 10.65 -3.22
N HIS A 323 2.40 10.94 -4.00
CA HIS A 323 2.35 10.54 -5.42
C HIS A 323 3.42 11.28 -6.23
N ARG A 324 3.61 12.58 -5.96
CA ARG A 324 4.68 13.37 -6.58
C ARG A 324 6.07 12.87 -6.21
N GLU A 325 6.27 12.48 -4.95
CA GLU A 325 7.53 11.89 -4.50
C GLU A 325 7.83 10.56 -5.19
N VAL A 326 6.83 9.68 -5.30
CA VAL A 326 7.02 8.35 -5.90
C VAL A 326 7.18 8.43 -7.42
N CYS A 327 6.34 9.19 -8.10
CA CYS A 327 6.34 9.19 -9.57
C CYS A 327 7.17 10.31 -10.19
N GLY A 328 7.43 11.44 -9.49
CA GLY A 328 8.14 12.60 -10.07
C GLY A 328 7.48 13.07 -11.37
N ASP A 329 8.28 13.22 -12.41
CA ASP A 329 7.84 13.66 -13.74
C ASP A 329 7.27 12.51 -14.59
N ALA A 330 7.26 11.28 -14.08
CA ALA A 330 6.76 10.11 -14.79
C ALA A 330 5.24 9.98 -14.77
N ALA A 331 4.52 10.85 -14.05
CA ALA A 331 3.07 10.82 -13.94
C ALA A 331 2.44 12.18 -14.22
N LEU A 332 1.16 12.17 -14.59
CA LEU A 332 0.31 13.35 -14.58
C LEU A 332 -0.52 13.40 -13.30
N TYR A 333 -0.81 14.62 -12.86
CA TYR A 333 -1.50 14.83 -11.59
C TYR A 333 -2.77 15.64 -11.76
N PHE A 334 -3.79 15.27 -10.97
CA PHE A 334 -5.08 15.97 -10.95
C PHE A 334 -5.57 16.14 -9.49
N PRO A 335 -6.42 17.14 -9.20
CA PRO A 335 -7.01 17.32 -7.87
C PRO A 335 -7.84 16.08 -7.47
N ALA A 336 -7.55 15.48 -6.32
CA ALA A 336 -8.04 14.15 -5.91
C ALA A 336 -9.55 13.92 -6.03
N PHE A 337 -10.38 14.99 -5.87
CA PHE A 337 -11.84 14.90 -5.94
C PHE A 337 -12.42 15.42 -7.26
N SER A 338 -11.59 15.71 -8.28
CA SER A 338 -12.02 16.24 -9.57
C SER A 338 -12.12 15.14 -10.63
N ALA A 339 -13.32 14.62 -10.82
CA ALA A 339 -13.60 13.63 -11.85
C ALA A 339 -13.38 14.17 -13.28
N ASP A 340 -13.74 15.44 -13.52
CA ASP A 340 -13.58 16.08 -14.82
C ASP A 340 -12.11 16.23 -15.19
N ARG A 341 -11.27 16.72 -14.24
CA ARG A 341 -9.81 16.82 -14.49
C ARG A 341 -9.17 15.47 -14.72
N LEU A 342 -9.57 14.42 -13.98
CA LEU A 342 -9.10 13.06 -14.25
C LEU A 342 -9.47 12.63 -15.67
N ALA A 343 -10.71 12.84 -16.10
CA ALA A 343 -11.17 12.47 -17.44
C ALA A 343 -10.41 13.24 -18.54
N GLU A 344 -10.17 14.54 -18.34
CA GLU A 344 -9.39 15.39 -19.26
C GLU A 344 -7.95 14.88 -19.40
N GLU A 345 -7.25 14.59 -18.29
CA GLU A 345 -5.87 14.10 -18.32
C GLU A 345 -5.78 12.73 -19.00
N VAL A 346 -6.73 11.82 -18.71
CA VAL A 346 -6.79 10.52 -19.39
C VAL A 346 -7.02 10.69 -20.90
N SER A 347 -7.97 11.56 -21.30
CA SER A 347 -8.26 11.82 -22.70
C SER A 347 -7.03 12.40 -23.43
N ARG A 348 -6.30 13.32 -22.79
CA ARG A 348 -5.10 13.94 -23.34
C ARG A 348 -4.00 12.90 -23.63
N VAL A 349 -3.73 12.00 -22.67
CA VAL A 349 -2.72 10.95 -22.85
C VAL A 349 -3.15 9.95 -23.92
N ALA A 350 -4.43 9.55 -23.90
CA ALA A 350 -4.98 8.57 -24.85
C ALA A 350 -4.92 9.06 -26.32
N GLN A 351 -4.88 10.38 -26.55
CA GLN A 351 -4.80 11.00 -27.89
C GLN A 351 -3.36 11.35 -28.32
N SER A 352 -2.37 11.20 -27.44
CA SER A 352 -0.98 11.59 -27.72
C SER A 352 -0.02 10.42 -27.54
N THR A 353 0.33 9.75 -28.65
CA THR A 353 1.31 8.65 -28.62
C THR A 353 2.66 9.08 -28.07
N GLY A 354 3.12 10.29 -28.38
CA GLY A 354 4.40 10.81 -27.87
C GLY A 354 4.38 11.00 -26.35
N GLN A 355 3.29 11.51 -25.78
CA GLN A 355 3.14 11.66 -24.34
C GLN A 355 3.05 10.29 -23.64
N PHE A 356 2.29 9.38 -24.22
CA PHE A 356 2.18 8.00 -23.72
C PHE A 356 3.56 7.33 -23.61
N THR A 357 4.35 7.34 -24.68
CA THR A 357 5.70 6.74 -24.73
C THR A 357 6.63 7.42 -23.72
N SER A 358 6.65 8.75 -23.68
CA SER A 358 7.49 9.50 -22.74
C SER A 358 7.18 9.15 -21.27
N MET A 359 5.90 9.08 -20.91
CA MET A 359 5.48 8.70 -19.54
C MET A 359 5.86 7.26 -19.22
N SER A 360 5.73 6.34 -20.17
CA SER A 360 6.11 4.93 -20.02
C SER A 360 7.61 4.79 -19.74
N ASP A 361 8.46 5.44 -20.55
CA ASP A 361 9.91 5.38 -20.44
C ASP A 361 10.40 6.00 -19.12
N HIS A 362 9.93 7.22 -18.79
CA HIS A 362 10.27 7.86 -17.52
C HIS A 362 9.80 7.04 -16.31
N GLY A 363 8.60 6.46 -16.37
CA GLY A 363 8.08 5.60 -15.31
C GLY A 363 8.93 4.36 -15.11
N PHE A 364 9.30 3.70 -16.19
CA PHE A 364 10.15 2.51 -16.14
C PHE A 364 11.49 2.80 -15.47
N GLU A 365 12.18 3.88 -15.85
CA GLU A 365 13.44 4.29 -15.21
C GLU A 365 13.21 4.67 -13.74
N ARG A 366 12.17 5.46 -13.42
CA ARG A 366 11.84 5.86 -12.04
C ARG A 366 11.58 4.67 -11.13
N SER A 367 10.95 3.60 -11.63
CA SER A 367 10.65 2.41 -10.83
C SER A 367 11.87 1.71 -10.25
N ARG A 368 13.06 1.94 -10.84
CA ARG A 368 14.33 1.34 -10.41
C ARG A 368 14.91 1.99 -9.15
N ASP A 369 14.43 3.18 -8.79
CA ASP A 369 14.89 3.89 -7.59
C ASP A 369 14.37 3.25 -6.29
N PHE A 370 13.45 2.30 -6.40
CA PHE A 370 12.81 1.64 -5.25
C PHE A 370 13.32 0.21 -5.09
N SER A 371 14.05 -0.04 -4.01
CA SER A 371 14.71 -1.33 -3.75
C SER A 371 14.47 -1.79 -2.32
N TRP A 372 13.95 -3.01 -2.15
CA TRP A 372 13.83 -3.63 -0.83
C TRP A 372 15.19 -3.95 -0.21
N LYS A 373 16.19 -4.22 -1.04
CA LYS A 373 17.57 -4.40 -0.58
C LYS A 373 18.09 -3.14 0.09
N ASP A 374 17.87 -1.97 -0.54
CA ASP A 374 18.32 -0.70 -0.01
C ASP A 374 17.51 -0.27 1.20
N HIS A 375 16.20 -0.56 1.22
CA HIS A 375 15.35 -0.41 2.39
C HIS A 375 15.93 -1.14 3.60
N VAL A 376 16.26 -2.43 3.46
CA VAL A 376 16.85 -3.24 4.55
C VAL A 376 18.22 -2.70 4.95
N ALA A 377 19.07 -2.32 4.00
CA ALA A 377 20.39 -1.75 4.30
C ALA A 377 20.28 -0.45 5.12
N GLN A 378 19.38 0.46 4.76
CA GLN A 378 19.13 1.70 5.50
C GLN A 378 18.53 1.41 6.88
N MET A 379 17.59 0.47 6.99
CA MET A 379 17.01 0.06 8.27
C MET A 379 18.08 -0.47 9.24
N ILE A 380 19.03 -1.28 8.74
CA ILE A 380 20.14 -1.77 9.54
C ILE A 380 21.08 -0.64 9.94
N SER A 381 21.36 0.32 9.05
CA SER A 381 22.16 1.51 9.41
C SER A 381 21.50 2.32 10.55
N ILE A 382 20.18 2.47 10.53
CA ILE A 382 19.44 3.10 11.65
C ILE A 382 19.61 2.28 12.93
N ALA A 383 19.53 0.95 12.86
CA ALA A 383 19.73 0.08 14.01
C ALA A 383 21.16 0.21 14.58
N GLU A 384 22.19 0.34 13.73
CA GLU A 384 23.57 0.59 14.15
C GLU A 384 23.74 1.94 14.86
N GLU A 385 23.09 2.98 14.35
CA GLU A 385 23.10 4.30 14.97
C GLU A 385 22.52 4.27 16.39
N LEU A 386 21.43 3.53 16.61
CA LEU A 386 20.77 3.40 17.91
C LEU A 386 21.58 2.57 18.94
N LEU A 387 22.56 1.79 18.48
CA LEU A 387 23.42 0.97 19.34
C LEU A 387 24.73 1.65 19.73
N ARG A 388 25.04 2.83 19.17
CA ARG A 388 26.21 3.66 19.50
C ARG A 388 25.93 4.55 20.68
#